data_c721e9165a7812dffc87ee26202bc4cc
#
_entry.id   c721e9165a7812dffc87ee26202bc4cc
#
_cell.length_a   1.000
_cell.length_b   1.000
_cell.length_c   1.000
_cell.angle_alpha   90.00
_cell.angle_beta   90.00
_cell.angle_gamma   90.00
#
_symmetry.space_group_name_H-M   'P 1'
#
loop_
_entity.id
_entity.type
_entity.pdbx_description
1 polymer ?
#
loop_
_entity_poly.entity_id
_entity_poly.type
_entity_poly.pdbx_seq_one_letter_code
_entity_poly.pdbx_strand_id
1 'polypeptide(L)'
;MAELDDIIHQPLRLRIMAALNALPPGEGLEFSRLKKMTGATDGNLGAHIETLAKAGYVGIEKAFVGKKPQTTVTVTASGRGAFARHVATLQEIIAASARQP
;
A
#
# COMPACT_ATOMS: atom_id res chain seq x y z
N MET A 1 11.51 0.48 20.98
CA MET A 1 10.40 1.30 20.48
C MET A 1 10.20 1.01 18.98
N ALA A 2 8.99 0.73 18.59
CA ALA A 2 8.70 0.50 17.17
C ALA A 2 8.80 1.80 16.39
N GLU A 3 9.34 1.72 15.19
CA GLU A 3 9.49 2.87 14.30
C GLU A 3 8.44 2.84 13.20
N LEU A 4 8.13 4.01 12.65
CA LEU A 4 7.33 4.10 11.45
C LEU A 4 8.14 3.57 10.26
N ASP A 5 7.47 2.89 9.36
CA ASP A 5 8.09 2.36 8.15
C ASP A 5 8.24 3.49 7.13
N ASP A 6 9.47 3.86 6.80
CA ASP A 6 9.75 4.97 5.88
C ASP A 6 9.19 4.73 4.47
N ILE A 7 9.11 3.48 4.05
CA ILE A 7 8.54 3.15 2.74
C ILE A 7 7.03 3.38 2.76
N ILE A 8 6.35 2.96 3.82
CA ILE A 8 4.89 3.11 3.94
C ILE A 8 4.51 4.51 4.38
N HIS A 9 5.36 5.18 5.16
CA HIS A 9 5.05 6.49 5.76
C HIS A 9 5.17 7.65 4.74
N GLN A 10 4.46 7.51 3.64
CA GLN A 10 4.32 8.50 2.60
C GLN A 10 2.82 8.47 2.21
N PRO A 11 2.16 9.62 2.11
CA PRO A 11 0.69 9.64 1.99
C PRO A 11 0.10 8.74 0.92
N LEU A 12 0.64 8.76 -0.29
CA LEU A 12 0.10 7.94 -1.38
C LEU A 12 0.39 6.45 -1.15
N ARG A 13 1.62 6.12 -0.73
CA ARG A 13 1.96 4.72 -0.44
C ARG A 13 1.16 4.16 0.72
N LEU A 14 0.90 4.96 1.75
CA LEU A 14 0.04 4.56 2.86
C LEU A 14 -1.37 4.24 2.37
N ARG A 15 -1.93 5.07 1.49
CA ARG A 15 -3.26 4.84 0.91
C ARG A 15 -3.30 3.57 0.06
N ILE A 16 -2.26 3.34 -0.75
CA ILE A 16 -2.16 2.12 -1.55
C ILE A 16 -2.15 0.89 -0.64
N MET A 17 -1.30 0.90 0.38
CA MET A 17 -1.19 -0.23 1.32
C MET A 17 -2.48 -0.45 2.08
N ALA A 18 -3.15 0.61 2.51
CA ALA A 18 -4.44 0.49 3.20
C ALA A 18 -5.50 -0.15 2.31
N ALA A 19 -5.59 0.27 1.04
CA ALA A 19 -6.54 -0.29 0.09
C ALA A 19 -6.28 -1.79 -0.15
N LEU A 20 -5.03 -2.16 -0.35
CA LEU A 20 -4.66 -3.56 -0.61
C LEU A 20 -4.84 -4.44 0.63
N ASN A 21 -4.51 -3.93 1.82
CA ASN A 21 -4.65 -4.69 3.06
C ASN A 21 -6.10 -4.87 3.50
N ALA A 22 -7.03 -4.11 2.93
CA ALA A 22 -8.46 -4.30 3.18
C ALA A 22 -9.03 -5.51 2.44
N LEU A 23 -8.29 -6.06 1.49
CA LEU A 23 -8.73 -7.23 0.71
C LEU A 23 -8.30 -8.53 1.39
N PRO A 24 -9.02 -9.64 1.16
CA PRO A 24 -8.56 -10.96 1.57
C PRO A 24 -7.20 -11.29 0.96
N PRO A 25 -6.40 -12.17 1.61
CA PRO A 25 -5.12 -12.59 1.06
C PRO A 25 -5.26 -13.17 -0.35
N GLY A 26 -4.34 -12.81 -1.23
CA GLY A 26 -4.30 -13.28 -2.60
C GLY A 26 -5.12 -12.45 -3.59
N GLU A 27 -5.99 -11.56 -3.11
CA GLU A 27 -6.73 -10.66 -3.98
C GLU A 27 -5.95 -9.38 -4.22
N GLY A 28 -6.14 -8.78 -5.39
CA GLY A 28 -5.47 -7.56 -5.78
C GLY A 28 -6.41 -6.53 -6.34
N LEU A 29 -5.89 -5.34 -6.59
CA LEU A 29 -6.61 -4.25 -7.22
C LEU A 29 -5.94 -3.90 -8.54
N GLU A 30 -6.77 -3.62 -9.55
CA GLU A 30 -6.28 -3.11 -10.82
C GLU A 30 -5.70 -1.71 -10.63
N PHE A 31 -4.69 -1.39 -11.43
CA PHE A 31 -4.07 -0.07 -11.44
C PHE A 31 -5.11 1.05 -11.61
N SER A 32 -6.05 0.86 -12.54
CA SER A 32 -7.12 1.84 -12.79
C SER A 32 -8.01 2.07 -11.56
N ARG A 33 -8.27 1.01 -10.79
CA ARG A 33 -9.05 1.11 -9.56
C ARG A 33 -8.29 1.87 -8.48
N LEU A 34 -7.00 1.56 -8.30
CA LEU A 34 -6.14 2.28 -7.36
C LEU A 34 -6.04 3.76 -7.73
N LYS A 35 -5.96 4.06 -9.03
CA LYS A 35 -5.94 5.44 -9.49
C LYS A 35 -7.19 6.19 -9.06
N LYS A 36 -8.37 5.59 -9.24
CA LYS A 36 -9.64 6.19 -8.81
C LYS A 36 -9.71 6.37 -7.30
N MET A 37 -9.28 5.37 -6.54
CA MET A 37 -9.33 5.41 -5.08
C MET A 37 -8.40 6.45 -4.48
N THR A 38 -7.25 6.68 -5.10
CA THR A 38 -6.22 7.58 -4.56
C THR A 38 -6.27 8.98 -5.16
N GLY A 39 -6.88 9.14 -6.33
CA GLY A 39 -6.88 10.40 -7.06
C GLY A 39 -5.53 10.76 -7.67
N ALA A 40 -4.58 9.82 -7.69
CA ALA A 40 -3.23 10.06 -8.20
C ALA A 40 -3.18 10.09 -9.73
N THR A 41 -2.14 10.72 -10.27
CA THR A 41 -1.83 10.62 -11.69
C THR A 41 -1.21 9.25 -12.00
N ASP A 42 -1.24 8.84 -13.27
CA ASP A 42 -0.62 7.57 -13.69
C ASP A 42 0.86 7.51 -13.30
N GLY A 43 1.59 8.60 -13.54
CA GLY A 43 3.02 8.65 -13.25
C GLY A 43 3.31 8.54 -11.74
N ASN A 44 2.58 9.27 -10.91
CA ASN A 44 2.77 9.22 -9.46
C ASN A 44 2.40 7.86 -8.90
N LEU A 45 1.26 7.32 -9.32
CA LEU A 45 0.82 6.01 -8.84
C LEU A 45 1.82 4.92 -9.24
N GLY A 46 2.24 4.93 -10.50
CA GLY A 46 3.22 3.95 -11.00
C GLY A 46 4.54 4.01 -10.23
N ALA A 47 5.06 5.22 -9.99
CA ALA A 47 6.32 5.40 -9.27
C ALA A 47 6.23 4.88 -7.83
N HIS A 48 5.13 5.14 -7.13
CA HIS A 48 4.95 4.69 -5.76
C HIS A 48 4.69 3.19 -5.65
N ILE A 49 3.96 2.62 -6.60
CA ILE A 49 3.79 1.15 -6.67
C ILE A 49 5.16 0.48 -6.90
N GLU A 50 5.99 1.04 -7.77
CA GLU A 50 7.34 0.55 -8.04
C GLU A 50 8.20 0.55 -6.76
N THR A 51 8.14 1.63 -5.99
CA THR A 51 8.85 1.75 -4.71
C THR A 51 8.40 0.66 -3.73
N LEU A 52 7.10 0.43 -3.63
CA LEU A 52 6.55 -0.63 -2.78
C LEU A 52 6.96 -2.03 -3.26
N ALA A 53 7.00 -2.24 -4.58
CA ALA A 53 7.42 -3.50 -5.16
C ALA A 53 8.91 -3.78 -4.88
N LYS A 54 9.76 -2.78 -5.01
CA LYS A 54 11.20 -2.90 -4.70
C LYS A 54 11.44 -3.22 -3.24
N ALA A 55 10.60 -2.74 -2.35
CA ALA A 55 10.66 -3.06 -0.92
C ALA A 55 10.13 -4.47 -0.62
N GLY A 56 9.52 -5.14 -1.59
CA GLY A 56 8.94 -6.47 -1.39
C GLY A 56 7.56 -6.45 -0.77
N TYR A 57 6.90 -5.29 -0.70
CA TYR A 57 5.61 -5.14 -0.02
C TYR A 57 4.43 -5.41 -0.93
N VAL A 58 4.59 -5.25 -2.24
CA VAL A 58 3.54 -5.54 -3.22
C VAL A 58 4.12 -6.34 -4.38
N GLY A 59 3.26 -7.09 -5.05
CA GLY A 59 3.55 -7.73 -6.32
C GLY A 59 2.77 -7.05 -7.43
N ILE A 60 3.36 -7.03 -8.63
CA ILE A 60 2.74 -6.45 -9.81
C ILE A 60 2.57 -7.57 -10.83
N GLU A 61 1.34 -7.77 -11.29
CA GLU A 61 1.02 -8.76 -12.29
C GLU A 61 0.43 -8.09 -13.51
N LYS A 62 1.02 -8.36 -14.67
CA LYS A 62 0.54 -7.84 -15.96
C LYS A 62 -0.05 -8.98 -16.77
N ALA A 63 -1.25 -8.78 -17.27
CA ALA A 63 -1.97 -9.75 -18.08
C ALA A 63 -2.77 -9.03 -19.16
N PHE A 64 -3.34 -9.82 -20.07
CA PHE A 64 -4.28 -9.29 -21.05
C PHE A 64 -5.68 -9.78 -20.74
N VAL A 65 -6.65 -8.87 -20.76
CA VAL A 65 -8.05 -9.20 -20.71
C VAL A 65 -8.60 -8.89 -22.10
N GLY A 66 -8.79 -9.91 -22.90
CA GLY A 66 -9.00 -9.74 -24.32
C GLY A 66 -7.75 -9.16 -24.97
N LYS A 67 -7.86 -8.01 -25.63
CA LYS A 67 -6.74 -7.30 -26.25
C LYS A 67 -6.17 -6.18 -25.38
N LYS A 68 -6.75 -5.94 -24.20
CA LYS A 68 -6.33 -4.85 -23.32
C LYS A 68 -5.35 -5.32 -22.27
N PRO A 69 -4.21 -4.63 -22.11
CA PRO A 69 -3.32 -4.93 -20.99
C PRO A 69 -3.96 -4.50 -19.67
N GLN A 70 -3.75 -5.31 -18.63
CA GLN A 70 -4.27 -5.05 -17.30
C GLN A 70 -3.16 -5.27 -16.29
N THR A 71 -2.95 -4.30 -15.41
CA THR A 71 -1.99 -4.40 -14.33
C THR A 71 -2.74 -4.55 -13.01
N THR A 72 -2.43 -5.60 -12.27
CA THR A 72 -3.02 -5.89 -10.96
C THR A 72 -1.92 -5.82 -9.90
N VAL A 73 -2.21 -5.16 -8.80
CA VAL A 73 -1.29 -5.00 -7.67
C VAL A 73 -1.83 -5.80 -6.49
N THR A 74 -0.97 -6.64 -5.90
CA THR A 74 -1.32 -7.45 -4.72
C THR A 74 -0.36 -7.12 -3.59
N VAL A 75 -0.83 -7.20 -2.34
CA VAL A 75 0.05 -7.06 -1.18
C VAL A 75 0.64 -8.42 -0.85
N THR A 76 1.95 -8.44 -0.57
CA THR A 76 2.66 -9.66 -0.17
C THR A 76 2.47 -9.93 1.33
N ALA A 77 2.84 -11.12 1.80
CA ALA A 77 2.86 -11.42 3.23
C ALA A 77 3.77 -10.45 3.99
N SER A 78 4.93 -10.12 3.40
CA SER A 78 5.85 -9.11 3.95
C SER A 78 5.18 -7.74 4.05
N GLY A 79 4.44 -7.34 3.01
CA GLY A 79 3.70 -6.08 3.00
C GLY A 79 2.61 -6.03 4.04
N ARG A 80 1.87 -7.11 4.24
CA ARG A 80 0.84 -7.19 5.29
C ARG A 80 1.43 -7.03 6.67
N GLY A 81 2.55 -7.71 6.94
CA GLY A 81 3.26 -7.60 8.21
C GLY A 81 3.79 -6.20 8.46
N ALA A 82 4.41 -5.61 7.44
CA ALA A 82 4.95 -4.24 7.52
C ALA A 82 3.84 -3.22 7.78
N PHE A 83 2.71 -3.37 7.08
CA PHE A 83 1.56 -2.48 7.27
C PHE A 83 0.98 -2.59 8.68
N ALA A 84 0.81 -3.82 9.18
CA ALA A 84 0.29 -4.05 10.53
C ALA A 84 1.18 -3.39 11.59
N ARG A 85 2.52 -3.53 11.46
CA ARG A 85 3.48 -2.90 12.38
C ARG A 85 3.42 -1.38 12.28
N HIS A 86 3.30 -0.84 11.07
CA HIS A 86 3.20 0.60 10.85
C HIS A 86 1.95 1.19 11.50
N VAL A 87 0.81 0.54 11.31
CA VAL A 87 -0.47 0.95 11.92
C VAL A 87 -0.38 0.89 13.44
N ALA A 88 0.20 -0.18 14.00
CA ALA A 88 0.37 -0.32 15.45
C ALA A 88 1.24 0.83 16.00
N THR A 89 2.30 1.21 15.31
CA THR A 89 3.16 2.33 15.71
C THR A 89 2.41 3.65 15.66
N LEU A 90 1.62 3.88 14.62
CA LEU A 90 0.77 5.08 14.53
C LEU A 90 -0.21 5.14 15.70
N GLN A 91 -0.84 4.02 16.05
CA GLN A 91 -1.77 3.94 17.17
C GLN A 91 -1.08 4.24 18.50
N GLU A 92 0.14 3.75 18.69
CA GLU A 92 0.95 4.04 19.87
C GLU A 92 1.26 5.53 19.98
N ILE A 93 1.64 6.17 18.87
CA ILE A 93 1.93 7.61 18.82
C ILE A 93 0.67 8.39 19.20
N ILE A 94 -0.47 8.05 18.63
CA ILE A 94 -1.74 8.71 18.92
C ILE A 94 -2.12 8.52 20.40
N ALA A 95 -2.01 7.30 20.92
CA ALA A 95 -2.33 6.99 22.31
C ALA A 95 -1.42 7.73 23.28
N ALA A 96 -0.12 7.81 22.99
CA ALA A 96 0.83 8.55 23.80
C ALA A 96 0.51 10.05 23.81
N SER A 97 0.15 10.61 22.65
CA SER A 97 -0.25 12.02 22.54
C SER A 97 -1.51 12.31 23.34
N ALA A 98 -2.47 11.40 23.33
CA ALA A 98 -3.73 11.56 24.07
C ALA A 98 -3.53 11.53 25.60
N ARG A 99 -2.43 10.93 26.09
CA ARG A 99 -2.10 10.87 27.51
C ARG A 99 -1.31 12.07 28.02
N GLN A 100 -0.90 12.96 27.14
CA GLN A 100 -0.18 14.17 27.55
C GLN A 100 -1.14 15.17 28.19
N PRO A 101 -0.73 15.81 29.30
CA PRO A 101 -1.56 16.85 29.91
C PRO A 101 -1.70 18.09 29.05
#